data_d89f6850b0d7501b642eabbd9ec5f80f
#
_entry.id   d89f6850b0d7501b642eabbd9ec5f80f
#
_cell.length_a   1.000
_cell.length_b   1.000
_cell.length_c   1.000
_cell.angle_alpha   90.00
_cell.angle_beta   90.00
_cell.angle_gamma   90.00
#
_symmetry.space_group_name_H-M   'P 1'
#
loop_
_entity.id
_entity.type
_entity.pdbx_description
1 polymer ?
#
loop_
_entity_poly.entity_id
_entity_poly.type
_entity_poly.pdbx_seq_one_letter_code
_entity_poly.pdbx_strand_id
1 'polypeptide(L)'
;MALLTLFLLGLTILGSAFLVTLLVSPLLLAHPTHFYGLTWHQQLREYGRIIHFLLSATPRLTFRWLPLAPAGQHHFQEVRMLVRGGLLLTVSAGVGSGWLLRRASRTYQLWRLPSLLRWLLPWLGTLAGLLILNFGTGFWRFHELIFANRDWVFTPKKEPIIRLLTSGFFWRYFVVWVMLTGLGLWVSLRRLEHQLVRFLRAAQPGLDATDDRGNQGDDDDR
;
A
#
# COMPACT_ATOMS: atom_id res chain seq x y z
N MET A 1 -20.73 -7.54 8.41
CA MET A 1 -19.63 -7.05 9.26
C MET A 1 -18.25 -7.54 8.77
N ALA A 2 -17.97 -8.86 8.64
CA ALA A 2 -16.65 -9.37 8.26
C ALA A 2 -16.12 -8.80 6.92
N LEU A 3 -16.92 -8.79 5.86
CA LEU A 3 -16.52 -8.24 4.55
C LEU A 3 -16.18 -6.75 4.64
N LEU A 4 -16.95 -5.95 5.37
CA LEU A 4 -16.67 -4.54 5.58
C LEU A 4 -15.34 -4.35 6.35
N THR A 5 -15.10 -5.16 7.37
CA THR A 5 -13.83 -5.13 8.13
C THR A 5 -12.64 -5.42 7.23
N LEU A 6 -12.72 -6.47 6.39
CA LEU A 6 -11.65 -6.81 5.44
C LEU A 6 -11.48 -5.76 4.36
N PHE A 7 -12.56 -5.17 3.86
CA PHE A 7 -12.50 -4.08 2.89
C PHE A 7 -11.77 -2.85 3.45
N LEU A 8 -12.17 -2.39 4.64
CA LEU A 8 -11.52 -1.26 5.30
C LEU A 8 -10.06 -1.57 5.67
N LEU A 9 -9.77 -2.77 6.13
CA LEU A 9 -8.40 -3.22 6.40
C LEU A 9 -7.56 -3.22 5.12
N GLY A 10 -8.12 -3.74 4.02
CA GLY A 10 -7.48 -3.72 2.70
C GLY A 10 -7.15 -2.31 2.23
N LEU A 11 -8.11 -1.37 2.32
CA LEU A 11 -7.89 0.05 2.00
C LEU A 11 -6.80 0.68 2.87
N THR A 12 -6.79 0.37 4.16
CA THR A 12 -5.74 0.86 5.09
C THR A 12 -4.37 0.35 4.67
N ILE A 13 -4.24 -0.93 4.34
CA ILE A 13 -2.97 -1.53 3.92
C ILE A 13 -2.52 -0.96 2.58
N LEU A 14 -3.40 -0.88 1.58
CA LEU A 14 -3.13 -0.32 0.26
C LEU A 14 -2.61 1.12 0.36
N GLY A 15 -3.31 1.97 1.11
CA GLY A 15 -2.94 3.37 1.25
C GLY A 15 -1.67 3.57 2.08
N SER A 16 -1.48 2.79 3.14
CA SER A 16 -0.24 2.82 3.94
C SER A 16 0.97 2.35 3.11
N ALA A 17 0.82 1.27 2.35
CA ALA A 17 1.85 0.79 1.43
C ALA A 17 2.18 1.83 0.36
N PHE A 18 1.16 2.52 -0.20
CA PHE A 18 1.36 3.61 -1.15
C PHE A 18 2.18 4.75 -0.54
N LEU A 19 1.82 5.19 0.67
CA LEU A 19 2.56 6.27 1.35
C LEU A 19 4.01 5.89 1.64
N VAL A 20 4.25 4.66 2.14
CA VAL A 20 5.62 4.15 2.36
C VAL A 20 6.38 4.13 1.04
N THR A 21 5.78 3.61 -0.04
CA THR A 21 6.40 3.59 -1.37
C THR A 21 6.71 5.00 -1.86
N LEU A 22 5.81 5.97 -1.65
CA LEU A 22 6.04 7.37 -2.01
C LEU A 22 7.25 7.95 -1.26
N LEU A 23 7.39 7.68 0.02
CA LEU A 23 8.50 8.18 0.83
C LEU A 23 9.85 7.53 0.46
N VAL A 24 9.86 6.25 0.08
CA VAL A 24 11.09 5.55 -0.34
C VAL A 24 11.36 5.68 -1.84
N SER A 25 10.46 6.26 -2.60
CA SER A 25 10.54 6.35 -4.07
C SER A 25 11.79 7.07 -4.62
N PRO A 26 12.46 8.00 -3.90
CA PRO A 26 13.75 8.52 -4.36
C PRO A 26 14.79 7.42 -4.63
N LEU A 27 14.72 6.29 -3.91
CA LEU A 27 15.59 5.13 -4.09
C LEU A 27 15.27 4.35 -5.39
N LEU A 28 14.11 4.57 -5.97
CA LEU A 28 13.64 3.91 -7.19
C LEU A 28 14.00 4.69 -8.46
N LEU A 29 14.54 5.90 -8.33
CA LEU A 29 14.94 6.71 -9.48
C LEU A 29 16.11 6.04 -10.21
N ALA A 30 16.05 6.06 -11.55
CA ALA A 30 17.22 5.76 -12.36
C ALA A 30 18.13 6.99 -12.40
N HIS A 31 19.45 6.76 -12.43
CA HIS A 31 20.45 7.82 -12.58
C HIS A 31 20.71 8.08 -14.05
N PRO A 32 20.05 9.04 -14.71
CA PRO A 32 20.36 9.39 -16.09
C PRO A 32 21.71 10.13 -16.15
N THR A 33 22.63 9.64 -16.95
CA THR A 33 24.00 10.18 -17.06
C THR A 33 24.07 11.59 -17.64
N HIS A 34 23.07 11.99 -18.43
CA HIS A 34 23.01 13.30 -19.08
C HIS A 34 21.61 13.95 -18.89
N PHE A 35 21.40 14.55 -17.73
CA PHE A 35 20.14 15.19 -17.41
C PHE A 35 20.34 16.69 -17.19
N TYR A 36 20.23 17.49 -18.25
CA TYR A 36 20.28 18.97 -18.20
C TYR A 36 21.47 19.55 -17.44
N GLY A 37 22.64 18.86 -17.44
CA GLY A 37 23.82 19.27 -16.66
C GLY A 37 23.65 19.19 -15.14
N LEU A 38 22.52 18.64 -14.65
CA LEU A 38 22.26 18.52 -13.22
C LEU A 38 23.03 17.35 -12.61
N THR A 39 23.64 17.60 -11.46
CA THR A 39 24.22 16.55 -10.62
C THR A 39 23.10 15.66 -10.05
N TRP A 40 23.46 14.43 -9.62
CA TRP A 40 22.51 13.51 -9.01
C TRP A 40 21.80 14.13 -7.78
N HIS A 41 22.51 14.86 -6.94
CA HIS A 41 21.91 15.57 -5.81
C HIS A 41 20.89 16.63 -6.24
N GLN A 42 21.13 17.34 -7.33
CA GLN A 42 20.16 18.30 -7.87
C GLN A 42 18.92 17.59 -8.41
N GLN A 43 19.09 16.47 -9.11
CA GLN A 43 17.98 15.65 -9.60
C GLN A 43 17.11 15.14 -8.44
N LEU A 44 17.73 14.59 -7.39
CA LEU A 44 17.04 14.15 -6.17
C LEU A 44 16.28 15.30 -5.48
N ARG A 45 16.87 16.51 -5.46
CA ARG A 45 16.18 17.69 -4.89
C ARG A 45 14.97 18.10 -5.72
N GLU A 46 15.05 18.05 -7.05
CA GLU A 46 13.89 18.34 -7.91
C GLU A 46 12.77 17.31 -7.70
N TYR A 47 13.11 16.03 -7.62
CA TYR A 47 12.15 15.01 -7.28
C TYR A 47 11.57 15.16 -5.87
N GLY A 48 12.40 15.50 -4.90
CA GLY A 48 11.98 15.78 -3.52
C GLY A 48 10.96 16.93 -3.43
N ARG A 49 11.05 17.93 -4.34
CA ARG A 49 10.04 19.00 -4.43
C ARG A 49 8.68 18.48 -4.84
N ILE A 50 8.61 17.45 -5.69
CA ILE A 50 7.34 16.81 -6.05
C ILE A 50 6.75 16.14 -4.80
N ILE A 51 7.52 15.31 -4.08
CA ILE A 51 7.04 14.65 -2.87
C ILE A 51 6.56 15.68 -1.83
N HIS A 52 7.38 16.70 -1.60
CA HIS A 52 7.01 17.79 -0.69
C HIS A 52 5.71 18.48 -1.13
N PHE A 53 5.55 18.79 -2.42
CA PHE A 53 4.34 19.40 -2.96
C PHE A 53 3.11 18.50 -2.77
N LEU A 54 3.22 17.20 -3.02
CA LEU A 54 2.12 16.25 -2.86
C LEU A 54 1.63 16.16 -1.41
N LEU A 55 2.55 16.23 -0.44
CA LEU A 55 2.25 16.02 0.97
C LEU A 55 2.04 17.33 1.76
N SER A 56 2.60 18.46 1.34
CA SER A 56 2.54 19.74 2.05
C SER A 56 1.45 20.68 1.51
N ALA A 57 1.21 21.77 2.25
CA ALA A 57 0.24 22.80 1.87
C ALA A 57 0.78 23.84 0.86
N THR A 58 1.96 23.63 0.29
CA THR A 58 2.54 24.57 -0.72
C THR A 58 1.56 24.79 -1.89
N PRO A 59 1.28 26.05 -2.30
CA PRO A 59 0.23 26.33 -3.27
C PRO A 59 0.57 25.87 -4.70
N ARG A 60 1.86 25.93 -5.08
CA ARG A 60 2.33 25.59 -6.42
C ARG A 60 3.59 24.73 -6.35
N LEU A 61 3.75 23.81 -7.32
CA LEU A 61 4.99 23.10 -7.54
C LEU A 61 5.96 24.02 -8.29
N THR A 62 7.15 24.21 -7.74
CA THR A 62 8.20 24.98 -8.41
C THR A 62 9.50 24.18 -8.39
N PHE A 63 10.11 24.04 -9.56
CA PHE A 63 11.46 23.51 -9.69
C PHE A 63 12.48 24.64 -9.65
N ARG A 64 13.70 24.34 -9.22
CA ARG A 64 14.79 25.31 -9.18
C ARG A 64 15.56 25.33 -10.50
N TRP A 65 15.73 24.17 -11.11
CA TRP A 65 16.61 24.00 -12.27
C TRP A 65 15.87 23.52 -13.52
N LEU A 66 14.61 23.17 -13.39
CA LEU A 66 13.81 22.61 -14.49
C LEU A 66 12.59 23.52 -14.78
N PRO A 67 12.24 23.72 -16.06
CA PRO A 67 10.98 24.34 -16.41
C PRO A 67 9.81 23.39 -16.08
N LEU A 68 8.65 23.98 -15.84
CA LEU A 68 7.37 23.30 -15.69
C LEU A 68 6.29 24.10 -16.40
N ALA A 69 5.71 23.53 -17.45
CA ALA A 69 4.63 24.18 -18.19
C ALA A 69 3.32 24.20 -17.37
N PRO A 70 2.37 25.09 -17.71
CA PRO A 70 1.06 25.17 -17.04
C PRO A 70 0.30 23.83 -17.03
N ALA A 71 0.34 23.06 -18.11
CA ALA A 71 -0.25 21.72 -18.19
C ALA A 71 0.35 20.77 -17.16
N GLY A 72 1.68 20.71 -17.05
CA GLY A 72 2.35 19.92 -16.03
C GLY A 72 2.02 20.37 -14.60
N GLN A 73 1.93 21.68 -14.37
CA GLN A 73 1.49 22.23 -13.08
C GLN A 73 0.08 21.79 -12.73
N HIS A 74 -0.84 21.81 -13.69
CA HIS A 74 -2.23 21.38 -13.52
C HIS A 74 -2.29 19.88 -13.20
N HIS A 75 -1.59 19.05 -13.97
CA HIS A 75 -1.52 17.62 -13.70
C HIS A 75 -1.00 17.29 -12.30
N PHE A 76 0.09 17.92 -11.85
CA PHE A 76 0.60 17.70 -10.48
C PHE A 76 -0.39 18.16 -9.40
N GLN A 77 -1.23 19.17 -9.67
CA GLN A 77 -2.31 19.55 -8.76
C GLN A 77 -3.39 18.48 -8.67
N GLU A 78 -3.79 17.88 -9.80
CA GLU A 78 -4.73 16.74 -9.82
C GLU A 78 -4.16 15.53 -9.08
N VAL A 79 -2.90 15.18 -9.33
CA VAL A 79 -2.20 14.09 -8.59
C VAL A 79 -2.19 14.37 -7.10
N ARG A 80 -1.93 15.62 -6.67
CA ARG A 80 -1.99 16.00 -5.26
C ARG A 80 -3.37 15.80 -4.66
N MET A 81 -4.44 16.14 -5.37
CA MET A 81 -5.81 15.91 -4.89
C MET A 81 -6.08 14.42 -4.70
N LEU A 82 -5.64 13.58 -5.64
CA LEU A 82 -5.76 12.11 -5.53
C LEU A 82 -4.97 11.57 -4.33
N VAL A 83 -3.71 12.01 -4.15
CA VAL A 83 -2.88 11.59 -3.02
C VAL A 83 -3.52 11.98 -1.69
N ARG A 84 -3.99 13.20 -1.55
CA ARG A 84 -4.63 13.67 -0.31
C ARG A 84 -5.95 12.98 -0.02
N GLY A 85 -6.79 12.82 -1.05
CA GLY A 85 -8.03 12.06 -0.94
C GLY A 85 -7.75 10.61 -0.52
N GLY A 86 -6.74 9.98 -1.13
CA GLY A 86 -6.26 8.65 -0.76
C GLY A 86 -5.76 8.56 0.69
N LEU A 87 -5.01 9.56 1.17
CA LEU A 87 -4.56 9.62 2.56
C LEU A 87 -5.71 9.76 3.55
N LEU A 88 -6.68 10.65 3.27
CA LEU A 88 -7.89 10.79 4.09
C LEU A 88 -8.68 9.48 4.14
N LEU A 89 -8.88 8.84 2.99
CA LEU A 89 -9.53 7.53 2.90
C LEU A 89 -8.77 6.47 3.71
N THR A 90 -7.43 6.45 3.63
CA THR A 90 -6.58 5.52 4.38
C THR A 90 -6.74 5.69 5.88
N VAL A 91 -6.69 6.93 6.38
CA VAL A 91 -6.87 7.23 7.81
C VAL A 91 -8.27 6.83 8.27
N SER A 92 -9.31 7.23 7.52
CA SER A 92 -10.71 6.90 7.85
C SER A 92 -10.94 5.38 7.85
N ALA A 93 -10.40 4.67 6.85
CA ALA A 93 -10.46 3.21 6.78
C ALA A 93 -9.68 2.56 7.94
N GLY A 94 -8.54 3.13 8.34
CA GLY A 94 -7.73 2.66 9.47
C GLY A 94 -8.48 2.76 10.80
N VAL A 95 -9.11 3.91 11.06
CA VAL A 95 -9.96 4.10 12.25
C VAL A 95 -11.14 3.12 12.23
N GLY A 96 -11.84 3.04 11.09
CA GLY A 96 -13.00 2.15 10.94
C GLY A 96 -12.64 0.66 11.09
N SER A 97 -11.57 0.21 10.44
CA SER A 97 -11.10 -1.18 10.56
C SER A 97 -10.65 -1.51 11.99
N GLY A 98 -9.92 -0.60 12.65
CA GLY A 98 -9.51 -0.78 14.04
C GLY A 98 -10.69 -0.88 15.00
N TRP A 99 -11.72 -0.06 14.82
CA TRP A 99 -12.94 -0.12 15.61
C TRP A 99 -13.70 -1.44 15.38
N LEU A 100 -13.88 -1.84 14.11
CA LEU A 100 -14.55 -3.10 13.76
C LEU A 100 -13.80 -4.32 14.27
N LEU A 101 -12.47 -4.34 14.18
CA LEU A 101 -11.64 -5.43 14.71
C LEU A 101 -11.78 -5.54 16.24
N ARG A 102 -11.75 -4.41 16.97
CA ARG A 102 -12.00 -4.41 18.41
C ARG A 102 -13.38 -4.93 18.76
N ARG A 103 -14.40 -4.56 17.99
CA ARG A 103 -15.77 -5.07 18.19
C ARG A 103 -15.84 -6.57 17.88
N ALA A 104 -15.25 -7.03 16.78
CA ALA A 104 -15.24 -8.44 16.39
C ALA A 104 -14.52 -9.33 17.42
N SER A 105 -13.44 -8.84 18.05
CA SER A 105 -12.76 -9.54 19.13
C SER A 105 -13.63 -9.75 20.37
N ARG A 106 -14.54 -8.81 20.65
CA ARG A 106 -15.49 -8.90 21.78
C ARG A 106 -16.71 -9.78 21.50
N THR A 107 -17.07 -9.99 20.21
CA THR A 107 -18.30 -10.69 19.79
C THR A 107 -18.03 -12.08 19.21
N TYR A 108 -16.83 -12.62 19.40
CA TYR A 108 -16.43 -13.97 18.94
C TYR A 108 -16.57 -14.20 17.41
N GLN A 109 -16.55 -13.14 16.58
CA GLN A 109 -16.70 -13.24 15.13
C GLN A 109 -15.39 -13.24 14.35
N LEU A 110 -14.23 -13.29 15.05
CA LEU A 110 -12.90 -13.23 14.42
C LEU A 110 -12.61 -14.41 13.48
N TRP A 111 -13.21 -15.58 13.71
CA TRP A 111 -12.90 -16.79 12.94
C TRP A 111 -13.20 -16.71 11.45
N ARG A 112 -14.12 -15.82 11.05
CA ARG A 112 -14.48 -15.61 9.63
C ARG A 112 -13.44 -14.81 8.85
N LEU A 113 -12.66 -13.96 9.51
CA LEU A 113 -11.73 -13.04 8.86
C LEU A 113 -10.53 -13.76 8.24
N PRO A 114 -9.80 -14.64 8.96
CA PRO A 114 -8.66 -15.38 8.37
C PRO A 114 -9.07 -16.24 7.19
N SER A 115 -10.21 -16.95 7.30
CA SER A 115 -10.71 -17.81 6.24
C SER A 115 -10.99 -17.04 4.95
N LEU A 116 -11.72 -15.92 5.03
CA LEU A 116 -12.01 -15.07 3.89
C LEU A 116 -10.73 -14.47 3.28
N LEU A 117 -9.83 -13.97 4.12
CA LEU A 117 -8.58 -13.37 3.65
C LEU A 117 -7.67 -14.41 2.97
N ARG A 118 -7.57 -15.62 3.54
CA ARG A 118 -6.80 -16.73 2.95
C ARG A 118 -7.33 -17.10 1.56
N TRP A 119 -8.64 -17.08 1.38
CA TRP A 119 -9.27 -17.37 0.10
C TRP A 119 -9.07 -16.24 -0.93
N LEU A 120 -9.07 -14.97 -0.49
CA LEU A 120 -8.88 -13.81 -1.37
C LEU A 120 -7.43 -13.60 -1.82
N LEU A 121 -6.44 -13.93 -1.00
CA LEU A 121 -5.02 -13.67 -1.28
C LEU A 121 -4.53 -14.22 -2.63
N PRO A 122 -4.80 -15.48 -3.04
CA PRO A 122 -4.34 -15.97 -4.34
C PRO A 122 -4.94 -15.20 -5.51
N TRP A 123 -6.22 -14.81 -5.44
CA TRP A 123 -6.86 -14.01 -6.48
C TRP A 123 -6.27 -12.60 -6.58
N LEU A 124 -6.01 -11.97 -5.44
CA LEU A 124 -5.33 -10.67 -5.40
C LEU A 124 -3.90 -10.78 -5.93
N GLY A 125 -3.18 -11.86 -5.61
CA GLY A 125 -1.85 -12.13 -6.13
C GLY A 125 -1.83 -12.34 -7.65
N THR A 126 -2.78 -13.11 -8.18
CA THR A 126 -2.94 -13.32 -9.62
C THR A 126 -3.24 -12.01 -10.34
N LEU A 127 -4.20 -11.22 -9.83
CA LEU A 127 -4.53 -9.92 -10.39
C LEU A 127 -3.32 -8.98 -10.37
N ALA A 128 -2.60 -8.92 -9.26
CA ALA A 128 -1.40 -8.10 -9.13
C ALA A 128 -0.31 -8.54 -10.13
N GLY A 129 -0.09 -9.84 -10.32
CA GLY A 129 0.82 -10.39 -11.32
C GLY A 129 0.45 -9.98 -12.74
N LEU A 130 -0.82 -10.10 -13.11
CA LEU A 130 -1.32 -9.66 -14.42
C LEU A 130 -1.11 -8.16 -14.65
N LEU A 131 -1.35 -7.33 -13.62
CA LEU A 131 -1.13 -5.88 -13.70
C LEU A 131 0.36 -5.53 -13.82
N ILE A 132 1.25 -6.26 -13.15
CA ILE A 132 2.71 -6.07 -13.27
C ILE A 132 3.18 -6.41 -14.69
N LEU A 133 2.72 -7.53 -15.25
CA LEU A 133 3.08 -7.98 -16.60
C LEU A 133 2.56 -7.02 -17.68
N ASN A 134 1.40 -6.41 -17.46
CA ASN A 134 0.75 -5.50 -18.41
C ASN A 134 0.83 -4.03 -17.96
N PHE A 135 1.85 -3.68 -17.15
CA PHE A 135 1.93 -2.38 -16.50
C PHE A 135 1.81 -1.19 -17.46
N GLY A 136 2.47 -1.23 -18.61
CA GLY A 136 2.46 -0.12 -19.56
C GLY A 136 1.04 0.22 -20.06
N THR A 137 0.28 -0.79 -20.46
CA THR A 137 -1.12 -0.63 -20.88
C THR A 137 -1.98 -0.18 -19.70
N GLY A 138 -1.81 -0.79 -18.53
CA GLY A 138 -2.55 -0.44 -17.31
C GLY A 138 -2.28 0.99 -16.86
N PHE A 139 -1.02 1.45 -16.91
CA PHE A 139 -0.61 2.81 -16.58
C PHE A 139 -1.29 3.84 -17.50
N TRP A 140 -1.30 3.59 -18.81
CA TRP A 140 -1.94 4.46 -19.77
C TRP A 140 -3.45 4.54 -19.55
N ARG A 141 -4.11 3.38 -19.45
CA ARG A 141 -5.57 3.28 -19.20
C ARG A 141 -5.99 3.93 -17.87
N PHE A 142 -5.18 3.79 -16.84
CA PHE A 142 -5.40 4.46 -15.57
C PHE A 142 -5.45 5.99 -15.75
N HIS A 143 -4.49 6.57 -16.49
CA HIS A 143 -4.46 8.01 -16.72
C HIS A 143 -5.66 8.47 -17.55
N GLU A 144 -6.02 7.76 -18.62
CA GLU A 144 -7.22 8.07 -19.42
C GLU A 144 -8.52 8.00 -18.59
N LEU A 145 -8.60 7.09 -17.63
CA LEU A 145 -9.79 6.92 -16.78
C LEU A 145 -9.91 8.01 -15.70
N ILE A 146 -8.78 8.37 -15.09
CA ILE A 146 -8.77 9.27 -13.92
C ILE A 146 -8.72 10.75 -14.33
N PHE A 147 -8.00 11.08 -15.41
CA PHE A 147 -7.81 12.45 -15.84
C PHE A 147 -8.65 12.74 -17.10
N ALA A 148 -9.55 13.72 -17.01
CA ALA A 148 -10.42 14.12 -18.12
C ALA A 148 -9.69 14.94 -19.21
N ASN A 149 -8.38 15.16 -19.06
CA ASN A 149 -7.53 15.98 -19.93
C ASN A 149 -6.29 15.18 -20.38
N ARG A 150 -5.38 15.83 -21.12
CA ARG A 150 -4.11 15.24 -21.56
C ARG A 150 -2.88 15.92 -20.95
N ASP A 151 -3.03 16.65 -19.87
CA ASP A 151 -1.96 17.40 -19.21
C ASP A 151 -0.90 16.47 -18.56
N TRP A 152 -1.22 15.19 -18.43
CA TRP A 152 -0.31 14.14 -17.97
C TRP A 152 0.62 13.61 -19.08
N VAL A 153 0.39 13.97 -20.35
CA VAL A 153 1.24 13.55 -21.47
C VAL A 153 2.39 14.55 -21.60
N PHE A 154 3.42 14.36 -20.78
CA PHE A 154 4.57 15.24 -20.72
C PHE A 154 5.48 15.10 -21.94
N THR A 155 6.04 16.24 -22.35
CA THR A 155 7.06 16.31 -23.40
C THR A 155 8.40 16.72 -22.79
N PRO A 156 9.53 16.03 -23.11
CA PRO A 156 10.83 16.33 -22.50
C PRO A 156 11.32 17.77 -22.68
N LYS A 157 10.82 18.49 -23.69
CA LYS A 157 11.17 19.91 -23.92
C LYS A 157 10.47 20.85 -22.95
N LYS A 158 9.19 20.59 -22.60
CA LYS A 158 8.38 21.43 -21.74
C LYS A 158 8.43 20.99 -20.27
N GLU A 159 8.42 19.67 -20.05
CA GLU A 159 8.47 19.03 -18.74
C GLU A 159 9.65 18.04 -18.65
N PRO A 160 10.89 18.53 -18.51
CA PRO A 160 12.09 17.69 -18.47
C PRO A 160 12.06 16.64 -17.34
N ILE A 161 11.30 16.90 -16.29
CA ILE A 161 11.15 15.99 -15.14
C ILE A 161 10.70 14.58 -15.54
N ILE A 162 10.03 14.43 -16.71
CA ILE A 162 9.60 13.12 -17.23
C ILE A 162 10.78 12.15 -17.48
N ARG A 163 11.99 12.68 -17.65
CA ARG A 163 13.20 11.83 -17.77
C ARG A 163 13.60 11.18 -16.45
N LEU A 164 13.16 11.70 -15.32
CA LEU A 164 13.25 11.06 -14.00
C LEU A 164 12.03 10.16 -13.76
N LEU A 165 10.84 10.63 -14.15
CA LEU A 165 9.57 9.96 -13.99
C LEU A 165 9.27 9.05 -15.19
N THR A 166 10.18 8.15 -15.50
CA THR A 166 10.04 7.23 -16.63
C THR A 166 9.00 6.13 -16.35
N SER A 167 8.52 5.46 -17.39
CA SER A 167 7.66 4.27 -17.23
C SER A 167 8.34 3.18 -16.38
N GLY A 168 9.67 3.02 -16.51
CA GLY A 168 10.45 2.11 -15.67
C GLY A 168 10.49 2.53 -14.19
N PHE A 169 10.49 3.83 -13.88
CA PHE A 169 10.35 4.33 -12.51
C PHE A 169 8.99 3.96 -11.95
N PHE A 170 7.90 4.23 -12.66
CA PHE A 170 6.55 3.92 -12.20
C PHE A 170 6.29 2.41 -12.11
N TRP A 171 6.91 1.61 -12.98
CA TRP A 171 6.87 0.16 -12.87
C TRP A 171 7.51 -0.33 -11.57
N ARG A 172 8.73 0.14 -11.24
CA ARG A 172 9.40 -0.19 -9.96
C ARG A 172 8.58 0.27 -8.76
N TYR A 173 8.01 1.48 -8.83
CA TYR A 173 7.11 2.01 -7.81
C TYR A 173 5.92 1.07 -7.60
N PHE A 174 5.26 0.67 -8.68
CA PHE A 174 4.11 -0.22 -8.63
C PHE A 174 4.46 -1.59 -8.04
N VAL A 175 5.58 -2.19 -8.44
CA VAL A 175 6.07 -3.46 -7.89
C VAL A 175 6.30 -3.36 -6.38
N VAL A 176 7.02 -2.34 -5.92
CA VAL A 176 7.26 -2.13 -4.49
C VAL A 176 5.96 -1.93 -3.73
N TRP A 177 5.04 -1.15 -4.27
CA TRP A 177 3.72 -0.95 -3.67
C TRP A 177 2.92 -2.25 -3.54
N VAL A 178 2.89 -3.07 -4.58
CA VAL A 178 2.24 -4.40 -4.56
C VAL A 178 2.90 -5.32 -3.54
N MET A 179 4.23 -5.36 -3.48
CA MET A 179 4.98 -6.18 -2.51
C MET A 179 4.67 -5.77 -1.06
N LEU A 180 4.69 -4.47 -0.75
CA LEU A 180 4.36 -3.96 0.58
C LEU A 180 2.90 -4.23 0.94
N THR A 181 1.99 -4.11 -0.02
CA THR A 181 0.57 -4.46 0.17
C THR A 181 0.42 -5.95 0.48
N GLY A 182 1.04 -6.82 -0.31
CA GLY A 182 1.02 -8.26 -0.07
C GLY A 182 1.59 -8.65 1.29
N LEU A 183 2.72 -8.04 1.68
CA LEU A 183 3.31 -8.22 3.01
C LEU A 183 2.35 -7.77 4.12
N GLY A 184 1.72 -6.61 3.97
CA GLY A 184 0.74 -6.10 4.95
C GLY A 184 -0.48 -7.02 5.10
N LEU A 185 -1.01 -7.55 4.00
CA LEU A 185 -2.10 -8.52 4.01
C LEU A 185 -1.67 -9.84 4.67
N TRP A 186 -0.49 -10.34 4.34
CA TRP A 186 0.07 -11.57 4.94
C TRP A 186 0.29 -11.42 6.45
N VAL A 187 0.91 -10.32 6.89
CA VAL A 187 1.09 -10.03 8.32
C VAL A 187 -0.25 -9.93 9.04
N SER A 188 -1.25 -9.31 8.40
CA SER A 188 -2.61 -9.19 8.96
C SER A 188 -3.26 -10.57 9.12
N LEU A 189 -3.13 -11.44 8.10
CA LEU A 189 -3.60 -12.81 8.17
C LEU A 189 -2.97 -13.56 9.35
N ARG A 190 -1.63 -13.53 9.49
CA ARG A 190 -0.90 -14.17 10.58
C ARG A 190 -1.35 -13.67 11.95
N ARG A 191 -1.51 -12.35 12.10
CA ARG A 191 -2.00 -11.76 13.36
C ARG A 191 -3.41 -12.23 13.72
N LEU A 192 -4.33 -12.28 12.76
CA LEU A 192 -5.70 -12.74 12.94
C LEU A 192 -5.73 -14.24 13.32
N GLU A 193 -4.92 -15.07 12.68
CA GLU A 193 -4.77 -16.49 13.01
C GLU A 193 -4.26 -16.70 14.43
N HIS A 194 -3.21 -15.99 14.84
CA HIS A 194 -2.68 -16.06 16.20
C HIS A 194 -3.69 -15.59 17.26
N GLN A 195 -4.47 -14.55 16.97
CA GLN A 195 -5.53 -14.10 17.88
C GLN A 195 -6.61 -15.17 18.02
N LEU A 196 -6.99 -15.84 16.94
CA LEU A 196 -7.98 -16.90 16.96
C LEU A 196 -7.49 -18.10 17.79
N VAL A 197 -6.24 -18.55 17.62
CA VAL A 197 -5.65 -19.66 18.40
C VAL A 197 -5.60 -19.31 19.88
N ARG A 198 -5.16 -18.11 20.25
CA ARG A 198 -5.14 -17.66 21.65
C ARG A 198 -6.55 -17.69 22.27
N PHE A 199 -7.53 -17.26 21.50
CA PHE A 199 -8.91 -17.25 21.92
C PHE A 199 -9.46 -18.67 22.16
N LEU A 200 -9.20 -19.60 21.24
CA LEU A 200 -9.64 -21.00 21.38
C LEU A 200 -9.00 -21.68 22.60
N ARG A 201 -7.70 -21.46 22.85
CA ARG A 201 -7.01 -21.97 24.05
C ARG A 201 -7.60 -21.41 25.35
N ALA A 202 -7.92 -20.12 25.37
CA ALA A 202 -8.55 -19.50 26.55
C ALA A 202 -9.99 -19.99 26.81
N ALA A 203 -10.69 -20.45 25.77
CA ALA A 203 -12.04 -21.01 25.90
C ALA A 203 -12.07 -22.50 26.32
N GLN A 204 -10.92 -23.20 26.30
CA GLN A 204 -10.81 -24.61 26.67
C GLN A 204 -9.75 -24.88 27.78
N PRO A 205 -9.89 -24.29 28.98
CA PRO A 205 -8.88 -24.43 30.03
C PRO A 205 -8.79 -25.81 30.66
N GLY A 206 -9.61 -26.78 30.22
CA GLY A 206 -9.74 -28.09 30.87
C GLY A 206 -9.14 -29.30 30.12
N LEU A 207 -8.69 -29.15 28.88
CA LEU A 207 -8.16 -30.29 28.10
C LEU A 207 -6.73 -30.67 28.49
N ASP A 208 -5.92 -29.71 28.91
CA ASP A 208 -4.53 -29.95 29.34
C ASP A 208 -4.47 -30.59 30.75
N ALA A 209 -5.53 -30.43 31.56
CA ALA A 209 -5.58 -31.01 32.94
C ALA A 209 -6.03 -32.45 32.99
N THR A 210 -6.58 -33.01 31.92
CA THR A 210 -7.03 -34.41 31.87
C THR A 210 -5.94 -35.34 31.36
N ASP A 211 -4.97 -34.86 30.60
CA ASP A 211 -3.86 -35.68 30.09
C ASP A 211 -2.81 -35.99 31.18
N ASP A 212 -2.64 -35.07 32.13
CA ASP A 212 -1.69 -35.23 33.25
C ASP A 212 -2.24 -36.21 34.36
N ARG A 213 -3.57 -36.38 34.42
CA ARG A 213 -4.18 -37.36 35.39
C ARG A 213 -4.23 -38.78 34.86
N GLY A 214 -4.20 -38.96 33.53
CA GLY A 214 -4.16 -40.29 32.91
C GLY A 214 -2.80 -40.98 33.05
N ASN A 215 -1.71 -40.21 33.24
CA ASN A 215 -0.36 -40.75 33.34
C ASN A 215 0.09 -41.04 34.80
N GLN A 216 -0.68 -40.61 35.82
CA GLN A 216 -0.37 -40.88 37.23
C GLN A 216 -1.11 -42.10 37.81
N GLY A 217 -1.99 -42.76 37.03
CA GLY A 217 -2.80 -43.90 37.50
C GLY A 217 -2.17 -45.28 37.25
N ASP A 218 -1.05 -45.37 36.53
CA ASP A 218 -0.49 -46.67 36.10
C ASP A 218 0.79 -47.09 36.85
N ASP A 219 1.27 -46.29 37.82
CA ASP A 219 2.49 -46.61 38.59
C ASP A 219 2.25 -47.15 40.02
N ASP A 220 1.00 -47.27 40.47
CA ASP A 220 0.70 -47.73 41.85
C ASP A 220 0.29 -49.21 41.96
N ASP A 221 0.32 -49.99 40.86
CA ASP A 221 -0.03 -51.41 40.85
C ASP A 221 1.14 -52.38 40.47
N ARG A 222 2.37 -52.08 40.95
CA ARG A 222 3.47 -53.03 40.84
C ARG A 222 4.22 -53.21 42.16
#